data_952c57eab5f38f2579923af2489aa901
#
_entry.id   952c57eab5f38f2579923af2489aa901
#
_cell.length_a   1.000
_cell.length_b   1.000
_cell.length_c   1.000
_cell.angle_alpha   90.00
_cell.angle_beta   90.00
_cell.angle_gamma   90.00
#
_symmetry.space_group_name_H-M   'P 1'
#
loop_
_entity.id
_entity.type
_entity.pdbx_description
1 polymer ?
#
loop_
_entity_poly.entity_id
_entity_poly.type
_entity_poly.pdbx_seq_one_letter_code
_entity_poly.pdbx_strand_id
1 'polypeptide(L)'
;MKGIHIVPSIEDEASGPSYSVVRLCESLLESGHQVILMTLGDSEKKFSFHRPYKRVKFLYRLGLSSVMKKDIDKIARNDSIDYIHSHGLWMMPNIYAGWIAKKYNIPLIISPRGALSEKAMKTGLILIKNLFWHIFQKKILLSASCFHATSDAEYEDIRRIGFKQPVIIIPNGIDFQEKIKKTKQPHKTLLFLGRIHPIKGIENLLYAWSEVHSFFPDWRLKIAGPGERIYVEKIKSLSSTLSLERVDFLGPLYGKNKWDAYRNSELYILPSFSENFGMTVAESLSVGTPVITTKGTPWRGVIDKKSGYWVENSKNSLVSCLQEALPDLLKLRKMGLNGQRWMLQAYSWDAVAKEMQAMYAWKIQGNTKATKNIKLD
;
A
#
# COMPACT_ATOMS: atom_id res chain seq x y z
N MET A 1 5.49 23.32 9.65
CA MET A 1 4.01 23.17 9.59
C MET A 1 3.56 22.18 10.66
N LYS A 2 2.37 22.35 11.20
CA LYS A 2 1.76 21.46 12.21
C LYS A 2 0.53 20.77 11.63
N GLY A 3 0.54 19.44 11.55
CA GLY A 3 -0.52 18.67 10.92
C GLY A 3 -1.11 17.58 11.80
N ILE A 4 -2.40 17.30 11.59
CA ILE A 4 -3.07 16.14 12.18
C ILE A 4 -3.24 15.08 11.08
N HIS A 5 -2.69 13.89 11.32
CA HIS A 5 -2.92 12.71 10.50
C HIS A 5 -3.91 11.78 11.19
N ILE A 6 -4.93 11.35 10.47
CA ILE A 6 -5.97 10.46 10.98
C ILE A 6 -6.01 9.21 10.12
N VAL A 7 -5.78 8.06 10.75
CA VAL A 7 -5.96 6.73 10.14
C VAL A 7 -6.75 5.85 11.09
N PRO A 8 -7.72 5.06 10.61
CA PRO A 8 -8.59 4.28 11.49
C PRO A 8 -7.86 3.29 12.41
N SER A 9 -6.79 2.65 11.93
CA SER A 9 -5.98 1.72 12.74
C SER A 9 -4.56 1.60 12.18
N ILE A 10 -3.61 1.29 13.06
CA ILE A 10 -2.22 0.92 12.74
C ILE A 10 -1.84 -0.42 13.41
N GLU A 11 -2.82 -1.22 13.82
CA GLU A 11 -2.59 -2.48 14.56
C GLU A 11 -2.27 -3.65 13.64
N ASP A 12 -2.79 -3.64 12.41
CA ASP A 12 -2.53 -4.69 11.42
C ASP A 12 -1.27 -4.34 10.63
N GLU A 13 -0.15 -4.96 10.97
CA GLU A 13 1.14 -4.77 10.28
C GLU A 13 1.11 -5.25 8.81
N ALA A 14 0.18 -6.13 8.45
CA ALA A 14 -0.02 -6.56 7.07
C ALA A 14 -0.81 -5.54 6.23
N SER A 15 -1.36 -4.52 6.87
CA SER A 15 -2.07 -3.43 6.20
C SER A 15 -1.11 -2.36 5.70
N GLY A 16 -1.11 -2.10 4.40
CA GLY A 16 -0.29 -1.06 3.79
C GLY A 16 -0.41 0.31 4.46
N PRO A 17 -1.61 0.82 4.77
CA PRO A 17 -1.78 2.08 5.49
C PRO A 17 -1.19 2.09 6.90
N SER A 18 -1.24 0.97 7.64
CA SER A 18 -0.67 0.88 9.00
C SER A 18 0.82 1.16 9.03
N TYR A 19 1.54 0.66 8.03
CA TYR A 19 2.96 0.92 7.86
C TYR A 19 3.22 2.31 7.24
N SER A 20 2.62 2.60 6.09
CA SER A 20 2.99 3.77 5.29
C SER A 20 2.61 5.11 5.93
N VAL A 21 1.51 5.17 6.71
CA VAL A 21 1.11 6.41 7.39
C VAL A 21 2.03 6.70 8.57
N VAL A 22 2.45 5.68 9.34
CA VAL A 22 3.39 5.84 10.44
C VAL A 22 4.74 6.35 9.91
N ARG A 23 5.29 5.70 8.88
CA ARG A 23 6.57 6.08 8.28
C ARG A 23 6.54 7.48 7.66
N LEU A 24 5.41 7.86 7.03
CA LEU A 24 5.23 9.23 6.56
C LEU A 24 5.29 10.23 7.71
N CYS A 25 4.60 9.96 8.82
CA CYS A 25 4.61 10.84 9.99
C CYS A 25 6.02 10.98 10.58
N GLU A 26 6.78 9.88 10.69
CA GLU A 26 8.16 9.89 11.15
C GLU A 26 9.04 10.74 10.23
N SER A 27 8.97 10.53 8.92
CA SER A 27 9.79 11.27 7.96
C SER A 27 9.45 12.77 7.91
N LEU A 28 8.19 13.15 8.13
CA LEU A 28 7.78 14.55 8.27
C LEU A 28 8.36 15.16 9.55
N LEU A 29 8.39 14.43 10.68
CA LEU A 29 9.02 14.87 11.93
C LEU A 29 10.52 15.08 11.76
N GLU A 30 11.21 14.11 11.15
CA GLU A 30 12.64 14.19 10.81
C GLU A 30 12.96 15.42 9.96
N SER A 31 12.00 15.84 9.12
CA SER A 31 12.09 17.05 8.28
C SER A 31 11.63 18.34 9.00
N GLY A 32 11.47 18.33 10.34
CA GLY A 32 11.17 19.50 11.14
C GLY A 32 9.69 19.90 11.22
N HIS A 33 8.77 19.03 10.80
CA HIS A 33 7.32 19.26 10.95
C HIS A 33 6.83 18.80 12.32
N GLN A 34 5.74 19.38 12.79
CA GLN A 34 5.00 18.89 13.95
C GLN A 34 3.84 18.01 13.46
N VAL A 35 3.78 16.78 13.91
CA VAL A 35 2.77 15.81 13.46
C VAL A 35 2.07 15.20 14.67
N ILE A 36 0.74 15.09 14.58
CA ILE A 36 -0.09 14.34 15.53
C ILE A 36 -0.77 13.22 14.74
N LEU A 37 -0.43 11.97 15.05
CA LEU A 37 -1.08 10.79 14.47
C LEU A 37 -2.19 10.32 15.40
N MET A 38 -3.42 10.28 14.90
CA MET A 38 -4.60 9.86 15.66
C MET A 38 -5.17 8.56 15.08
N THR A 39 -5.38 7.56 15.94
CA THR A 39 -5.92 6.25 15.53
C THR A 39 -6.97 5.75 16.50
N LEU A 40 -7.79 4.81 16.04
CA LEU A 40 -8.60 3.98 16.92
C LEU A 40 -7.84 2.70 17.27
N GLY A 41 -7.92 2.27 18.51
CA GLY A 41 -7.33 1.01 18.97
C GLY A 41 -7.36 0.95 20.48
N ASP A 42 -7.12 -0.24 21.00
CA ASP A 42 -6.95 -0.49 22.44
C ASP A 42 -5.47 -0.45 22.85
N SER A 43 -4.58 -0.25 21.87
CA SER A 43 -3.14 -0.24 22.06
C SER A 43 -2.67 1.00 22.83
N GLU A 44 -1.61 0.81 23.57
CA GLU A 44 -0.85 1.90 24.18
C GLU A 44 -0.23 2.81 23.09
N LYS A 45 0.19 4.00 23.54
CA LYS A 45 0.89 4.95 22.68
C LYS A 45 2.18 4.33 22.14
N LYS A 46 2.23 4.06 20.82
CA LYS A 46 3.39 3.43 20.16
C LYS A 46 4.55 4.39 19.90
N PHE A 47 4.26 5.69 19.69
CA PHE A 47 5.24 6.72 19.34
C PHE A 47 4.92 8.03 20.06
N SER A 48 5.90 8.93 20.21
CA SER A 48 5.71 10.23 20.88
C SER A 48 4.61 11.09 20.24
N PHE A 49 4.46 11.01 18.93
CA PHE A 49 3.47 11.73 18.15
C PHE A 49 2.13 11.00 18.00
N HIS A 50 1.96 9.78 18.51
CA HIS A 50 0.77 8.94 18.38
C HIS A 50 -0.22 9.16 19.53
N ARG A 51 -1.50 9.30 19.18
CA ARG A 51 -2.64 9.37 20.10
C ARG A 51 -3.67 8.28 19.75
N PRO A 52 -3.68 7.17 20.48
CA PRO A 52 -4.70 6.11 20.33
C PRO A 52 -5.97 6.48 21.07
N TYR A 53 -7.12 6.10 20.51
CA TYR A 53 -8.45 6.33 21.11
C TYR A 53 -9.26 5.04 21.11
N LYS A 54 -9.91 4.76 22.24
CA LYS A 54 -10.83 3.63 22.34
C LYS A 54 -12.08 3.86 21.48
N ARG A 55 -12.54 2.79 20.83
CA ARG A 55 -13.81 2.77 20.10
C ARG A 55 -14.96 2.37 21.03
N VAL A 56 -16.16 2.85 20.72
CA VAL A 56 -17.38 2.36 21.36
C VAL A 56 -17.61 0.93 20.87
N LYS A 57 -17.83 -0.03 21.79
CA LYS A 57 -18.03 -1.46 21.45
C LYS A 57 -19.26 -1.67 20.56
N PHE A 58 -20.33 -0.93 20.82
CA PHE A 58 -21.51 -0.90 19.95
C PHE A 58 -21.16 -0.17 18.64
N LEU A 59 -21.49 -0.74 17.49
CA LEU A 59 -21.13 -0.23 16.17
C LEU A 59 -19.60 -0.19 15.91
N TYR A 60 -18.88 -1.19 16.40
CA TYR A 60 -17.43 -1.33 16.27
C TYR A 60 -16.90 -1.05 14.85
N ARG A 61 -17.63 -1.48 13.81
CA ARG A 61 -17.24 -1.28 12.39
C ARG A 61 -17.28 0.18 11.96
N LEU A 62 -18.10 1.03 12.57
CA LEU A 62 -18.13 2.46 12.26
C LEU A 62 -17.00 3.24 12.93
N GLY A 63 -16.35 2.67 13.94
CA GLY A 63 -15.23 3.31 14.62
C GLY A 63 -15.62 4.57 15.39
N LEU A 64 -16.76 4.55 16.09
CA LEU A 64 -17.20 5.68 16.90
C LEU A 64 -16.27 5.93 18.08
N SER A 65 -15.82 7.18 18.25
CA SER A 65 -15.06 7.64 19.41
C SER A 65 -15.36 9.12 19.69
N SER A 66 -16.18 9.37 20.69
CA SER A 66 -16.50 10.74 21.12
C SER A 66 -15.30 11.46 21.72
N VAL A 67 -14.41 10.71 22.36
CA VAL A 67 -13.15 11.22 22.93
C VAL A 67 -12.24 11.73 21.82
N MET A 68 -12.04 10.92 20.75
CA MET A 68 -11.25 11.33 19.58
C MET A 68 -11.81 12.59 18.95
N LYS A 69 -13.14 12.64 18.71
CA LYS A 69 -13.80 13.82 18.14
C LYS A 69 -13.57 15.07 18.97
N LYS A 70 -13.73 14.97 20.31
CA LYS A 70 -13.52 16.09 21.24
C LYS A 70 -12.07 16.55 21.25
N ASP A 71 -11.12 15.62 21.18
CA ASP A 71 -9.69 15.97 21.20
C ASP A 71 -9.25 16.65 19.90
N ILE A 72 -9.72 16.18 18.74
CA ILE A 72 -9.50 16.86 17.46
C ILE A 72 -10.04 18.29 17.53
N ASP A 73 -11.28 18.47 18.02
CA ASP A 73 -11.93 19.79 18.16
C ASP A 73 -11.14 20.71 19.11
N LYS A 74 -10.68 20.19 20.25
CA LYS A 74 -9.86 20.92 21.22
C LYS A 74 -8.54 21.39 20.62
N ILE A 75 -7.84 20.50 19.92
CA ILE A 75 -6.55 20.80 19.28
C ILE A 75 -6.74 21.83 18.19
N ALA A 76 -7.73 21.63 17.29
CA ALA A 76 -8.01 22.56 16.19
C ALA A 76 -8.41 23.95 16.68
N ARG A 77 -9.02 24.05 17.86
CA ARG A 77 -9.42 25.34 18.46
C ARG A 77 -8.27 26.05 19.14
N ASN A 78 -7.42 25.31 19.86
CA ASN A 78 -6.41 25.88 20.77
C ASN A 78 -5.03 26.01 20.13
N ASP A 79 -4.75 25.17 19.13
CA ASP A 79 -3.46 25.08 18.45
C ASP A 79 -3.58 25.62 17.00
N SER A 80 -2.52 26.23 16.50
CA SER A 80 -2.42 26.59 15.08
C SER A 80 -2.15 25.33 14.27
N ILE A 81 -3.22 24.71 13.74
CA ILE A 81 -3.14 23.55 12.87
C ILE A 81 -3.19 24.01 11.41
N ASP A 82 -2.14 23.69 10.66
CA ASP A 82 -1.99 24.09 9.26
C ASP A 82 -2.80 23.18 8.30
N TYR A 83 -2.97 21.89 8.63
CA TYR A 83 -3.73 20.94 7.82
C TYR A 83 -4.22 19.72 8.62
N ILE A 84 -5.27 19.09 8.09
CA ILE A 84 -5.74 17.76 8.51
C ILE A 84 -5.62 16.81 7.33
N HIS A 85 -4.89 15.70 7.50
CA HIS A 85 -4.72 14.65 6.50
C HIS A 85 -5.42 13.36 6.95
N SER A 86 -6.53 13.04 6.29
CA SER A 86 -7.34 11.85 6.56
C SER A 86 -6.94 10.71 5.63
N HIS A 87 -6.59 9.56 6.19
CA HIS A 87 -6.19 8.36 5.45
C HIS A 87 -7.26 7.27 5.56
N GLY A 88 -7.66 6.72 4.42
CA GLY A 88 -8.76 5.76 4.32
C GLY A 88 -10.13 6.43 4.33
N LEU A 89 -11.17 5.60 4.23
CA LEU A 89 -12.58 6.00 4.20
C LEU A 89 -13.43 5.05 5.06
N TRP A 90 -14.74 5.30 5.09
CA TRP A 90 -15.77 4.40 5.63
C TRP A 90 -15.84 4.30 7.15
N MET A 91 -15.10 5.12 7.90
CA MET A 91 -15.13 5.13 9.36
C MET A 91 -15.31 6.55 9.90
N MET A 92 -15.86 6.65 11.10
CA MET A 92 -16.18 7.95 11.72
C MET A 92 -14.97 8.86 11.96
N PRO A 93 -13.74 8.38 12.24
CA PRO A 93 -12.58 9.25 12.29
C PRO A 93 -12.38 10.10 11.03
N ASN A 94 -12.61 9.51 9.84
CA ASN A 94 -12.52 10.23 8.57
C ASN A 94 -13.60 11.32 8.45
N ILE A 95 -14.78 11.06 9.03
CA ILE A 95 -15.88 12.04 9.07
C ILE A 95 -15.58 13.15 10.07
N TYR A 96 -15.04 12.83 11.25
CA TYR A 96 -14.62 13.84 12.24
C TYR A 96 -13.57 14.79 11.67
N ALA A 97 -12.59 14.25 10.92
CA ALA A 97 -11.59 15.04 10.20
C ALA A 97 -12.25 16.13 9.35
N GLY A 98 -13.22 15.77 8.51
CA GLY A 98 -13.91 16.70 7.63
C GLY A 98 -14.81 17.70 8.37
N TRP A 99 -15.52 17.26 9.41
CA TRP A 99 -16.35 18.19 10.20
C TRP A 99 -15.51 19.26 10.91
N ILE A 100 -14.38 18.85 11.50
CA ILE A 100 -13.49 19.77 12.21
C ILE A 100 -12.75 20.68 11.24
N ALA A 101 -12.24 20.14 10.13
CA ALA A 101 -11.60 20.92 9.07
C ALA A 101 -12.54 22.03 8.58
N LYS A 102 -13.81 21.71 8.29
CA LYS A 102 -14.82 22.68 7.87
C LYS A 102 -15.11 23.71 8.95
N LYS A 103 -15.26 23.28 10.22
CA LYS A 103 -15.60 24.16 11.36
C LYS A 103 -14.55 25.24 11.58
N TYR A 104 -13.27 24.91 11.43
CA TYR A 104 -12.15 25.80 11.70
C TYR A 104 -11.45 26.32 10.44
N ASN A 105 -12.02 26.06 9.25
CA ASN A 105 -11.47 26.44 7.95
C ASN A 105 -10.02 25.94 7.75
N ILE A 106 -9.73 24.72 8.21
CA ILE A 106 -8.42 24.07 8.07
C ILE A 106 -8.40 23.28 6.76
N PRO A 107 -7.34 23.36 5.92
CA PRO A 107 -7.19 22.55 4.72
C PRO A 107 -7.32 21.05 5.02
N LEU A 108 -8.25 20.37 4.33
CA LEU A 108 -8.49 18.94 4.45
C LEU A 108 -7.88 18.20 3.26
N ILE A 109 -6.90 17.38 3.51
CA ILE A 109 -6.33 16.45 2.53
C ILE A 109 -6.93 15.06 2.77
N ILE A 110 -7.35 14.36 1.72
CA ILE A 110 -7.90 13.02 1.83
C ILE A 110 -7.11 12.06 0.95
N SER A 111 -6.57 11.00 1.57
CA SER A 111 -5.97 9.85 0.88
C SER A 111 -6.94 8.67 0.95
N PRO A 112 -7.63 8.30 -0.13
CA PRO A 112 -8.61 7.20 -0.11
C PRO A 112 -8.00 5.83 0.17
N ARG A 113 -6.73 5.62 -0.18
CA ARG A 113 -5.99 4.36 0.03
C ARG A 113 -6.68 3.15 -0.62
N GLY A 114 -7.13 3.32 -1.87
CA GLY A 114 -7.80 2.29 -2.66
C GLY A 114 -9.27 2.07 -2.30
N ALA A 115 -9.82 2.80 -1.32
CA ALA A 115 -11.20 2.64 -0.86
C ALA A 115 -12.26 3.11 -1.87
N LEU A 116 -11.85 3.82 -2.93
CA LEU A 116 -12.71 4.27 -4.04
C LEU A 116 -12.61 3.37 -5.27
N SER A 117 -11.79 2.32 -5.24
CA SER A 117 -11.72 1.37 -6.35
C SER A 117 -13.08 0.71 -6.60
N GLU A 118 -13.36 0.36 -7.85
CA GLU A 118 -14.63 -0.26 -8.23
C GLU A 118 -14.93 -1.50 -7.39
N LYS A 119 -13.90 -2.34 -7.18
CA LYS A 119 -14.02 -3.52 -6.34
C LYS A 119 -14.31 -3.18 -4.88
N ALA A 120 -13.58 -2.21 -4.31
CA ALA A 120 -13.82 -1.77 -2.93
C ALA A 120 -15.22 -1.20 -2.75
N MET A 121 -15.72 -0.46 -3.73
CA MET A 121 -17.09 0.10 -3.70
C MET A 121 -18.18 -0.98 -3.70
N LYS A 122 -17.96 -2.08 -4.42
CA LYS A 122 -18.92 -3.20 -4.58
C LYS A 122 -18.80 -4.29 -3.50
N THR A 123 -17.86 -4.18 -2.56
CA THR A 123 -17.58 -5.22 -1.55
C THR A 123 -18.20 -4.86 -0.19
N GLY A 124 -18.62 -5.85 0.58
CA GLY A 124 -19.14 -5.72 1.96
C GLY A 124 -20.65 -5.51 2.03
N LEU A 125 -21.12 -4.92 3.12
CA LEU A 125 -22.55 -4.63 3.35
C LEU A 125 -23.00 -3.42 2.51
N ILE A 126 -23.31 -3.65 1.24
CA ILE A 126 -23.56 -2.62 0.23
C ILE A 126 -24.64 -1.61 0.66
N LEU A 127 -25.74 -2.06 1.26
CA LEU A 127 -26.81 -1.17 1.71
C LEU A 127 -26.33 -0.19 2.80
N ILE A 128 -25.62 -0.69 3.82
CA ILE A 128 -25.08 0.13 4.89
C ILE A 128 -24.03 1.09 4.34
N LYS A 129 -23.20 0.62 3.42
CA LYS A 129 -22.17 1.42 2.77
C LYS A 129 -22.76 2.53 1.93
N ASN A 130 -23.82 2.25 1.16
CA ASN A 130 -24.53 3.27 0.39
C ASN A 130 -25.18 4.32 1.30
N LEU A 131 -25.80 3.89 2.40
CA LEU A 131 -26.37 4.82 3.37
C LEU A 131 -25.31 5.73 3.98
N PHE A 132 -24.17 5.16 4.43
CA PHE A 132 -23.05 5.90 4.98
C PHE A 132 -22.45 6.86 3.93
N TRP A 133 -22.36 6.44 2.67
CA TRP A 133 -21.92 7.26 1.55
C TRP A 133 -22.75 8.52 1.38
N HIS A 134 -24.07 8.39 1.31
CA HIS A 134 -24.95 9.52 1.05
C HIS A 134 -25.12 10.45 2.26
N ILE A 135 -25.13 9.89 3.47
CA ILE A 135 -25.32 10.68 4.70
C ILE A 135 -24.02 11.43 5.07
N PHE A 136 -22.88 10.78 5.00
CA PHE A 136 -21.63 11.29 5.55
C PHE A 136 -20.51 11.41 4.53
N GLN A 137 -20.09 10.29 3.91
CA GLN A 137 -18.82 10.19 3.23
C GLN A 137 -18.71 11.14 2.02
N LYS A 138 -19.72 11.16 1.15
CA LYS A 138 -19.71 11.98 -0.06
C LYS A 138 -19.57 13.47 0.27
N LYS A 139 -20.25 13.96 1.32
CA LYS A 139 -20.17 15.37 1.76
C LYS A 139 -18.76 15.74 2.21
N ILE A 140 -18.09 14.82 2.92
CA ILE A 140 -16.70 15.04 3.38
C ILE A 140 -15.74 15.04 2.20
N LEU A 141 -15.88 14.10 1.27
CA LEU A 141 -15.05 14.06 0.06
C LEU A 141 -15.21 15.32 -0.79
N LEU A 142 -16.43 15.83 -0.93
CA LEU A 142 -16.70 17.10 -1.62
C LEU A 142 -16.08 18.32 -0.93
N SER A 143 -15.84 18.26 0.38
CA SER A 143 -15.20 19.34 1.16
C SER A 143 -13.67 19.25 1.19
N ALA A 144 -13.09 18.23 0.57
CA ALA A 144 -11.63 18.10 0.50
C ALA A 144 -10.99 19.26 -0.24
N SER A 145 -9.93 19.82 0.33
CA SER A 145 -9.12 20.85 -0.32
C SER A 145 -8.31 20.26 -1.48
N CYS A 146 -7.86 19.01 -1.34
CA CYS A 146 -7.28 18.18 -2.39
C CYS A 146 -7.29 16.72 -1.98
N PHE A 147 -7.07 15.83 -2.96
CA PHE A 147 -6.82 14.41 -2.73
C PHE A 147 -5.33 14.10 -2.85
N HIS A 148 -4.87 13.16 -2.05
CA HIS A 148 -3.59 12.52 -2.22
C HIS A 148 -3.81 11.08 -2.71
N ALA A 149 -3.38 10.78 -3.92
CA ALA A 149 -3.38 9.44 -4.51
C ALA A 149 -1.97 8.84 -4.45
N THR A 150 -1.89 7.52 -4.25
CA THR A 150 -0.59 6.83 -4.21
C THR A 150 -0.18 6.27 -5.57
N SER A 151 -1.07 6.35 -6.57
CA SER A 151 -0.85 5.85 -7.92
C SER A 151 -1.80 6.53 -8.92
N ASP A 152 -1.47 6.43 -10.22
CA ASP A 152 -2.38 6.86 -11.30
C ASP A 152 -3.71 6.09 -11.26
N ALA A 153 -3.71 4.81 -10.91
CA ALA A 153 -4.94 4.02 -10.77
C ALA A 153 -5.87 4.61 -9.68
N GLU A 154 -5.33 5.07 -8.57
CA GLU A 154 -6.13 5.71 -7.52
C GLU A 154 -6.64 7.10 -7.95
N TYR A 155 -5.88 7.83 -8.76
CA TYR A 155 -6.33 9.06 -9.39
C TYR A 155 -7.53 8.79 -10.30
N GLU A 156 -7.46 7.79 -11.18
CA GLU A 156 -8.57 7.41 -12.07
C GLU A 156 -9.82 6.97 -11.27
N ASP A 157 -9.65 6.27 -10.15
CA ASP A 157 -10.75 5.92 -9.26
C ASP A 157 -11.45 7.16 -8.67
N ILE A 158 -10.69 8.18 -8.27
CA ILE A 158 -11.23 9.45 -7.77
C ILE A 158 -12.02 10.16 -8.87
N ARG A 159 -11.48 10.25 -10.08
CA ARG A 159 -12.13 10.89 -11.24
C ARG A 159 -13.37 10.14 -11.70
N ARG A 160 -13.33 8.83 -11.72
CA ARG A 160 -14.48 7.96 -12.09
C ARG A 160 -15.70 8.21 -11.20
N ILE A 161 -15.51 8.53 -9.92
CA ILE A 161 -16.61 8.85 -8.99
C ILE A 161 -17.13 10.29 -9.17
N GLY A 162 -16.41 11.11 -9.94
CA GLY A 162 -16.83 12.47 -10.30
C GLY A 162 -16.28 13.58 -9.39
N PHE A 163 -15.28 13.30 -8.57
CA PHE A 163 -14.61 14.35 -7.78
C PHE A 163 -13.65 15.15 -8.66
N LYS A 164 -13.76 16.50 -8.58
CA LYS A 164 -13.02 17.46 -9.41
C LYS A 164 -11.93 18.22 -8.65
N GLN A 165 -11.82 18.03 -7.33
CA GLN A 165 -10.77 18.67 -6.54
C GLN A 165 -9.39 18.26 -7.06
N PRO A 166 -8.36 19.10 -6.89
CA PRO A 166 -6.99 18.74 -7.25
C PRO A 166 -6.58 17.39 -6.65
N VAL A 167 -5.90 16.58 -7.44
CA VAL A 167 -5.31 15.31 -6.99
C VAL A 167 -3.81 15.38 -7.15
N ILE A 168 -3.09 15.08 -6.10
CA ILE A 168 -1.64 15.01 -6.13
C ILE A 168 -1.24 13.52 -6.01
N ILE A 169 -0.44 13.05 -6.96
CA ILE A 169 0.01 11.66 -6.98
C ILE A 169 1.39 11.60 -6.34
N ILE A 170 1.45 11.06 -5.11
CA ILE A 170 2.70 10.84 -4.38
C ILE A 170 2.69 9.39 -3.92
N PRO A 171 3.65 8.55 -4.35
CA PRO A 171 3.69 7.15 -3.97
C PRO A 171 3.98 6.95 -2.48
N ASN A 172 3.78 5.75 -1.97
CA ASN A 172 4.29 5.40 -0.65
C ASN A 172 5.82 5.30 -0.70
N GLY A 173 6.46 5.72 0.38
CA GLY A 173 7.89 5.48 0.59
C GLY A 173 8.18 4.04 0.99
N ILE A 174 9.43 3.67 0.91
CA ILE A 174 9.95 2.37 1.36
C ILE A 174 11.17 2.55 2.24
N ASP A 175 11.37 1.60 3.15
CA ASP A 175 12.60 1.51 3.94
C ASP A 175 13.68 0.78 3.14
N PHE A 176 14.89 1.34 3.14
CA PHE A 176 16.03 0.68 2.56
C PHE A 176 16.75 -0.12 3.65
N GLN A 177 16.98 -1.36 3.36
CA GLN A 177 17.73 -2.25 4.25
C GLN A 177 19.23 -2.09 4.00
N GLU A 178 20.03 -2.22 5.04
CA GLU A 178 21.48 -2.29 4.91
C GLU A 178 21.90 -3.32 3.86
N LYS A 179 22.99 -3.06 3.16
CA LYS A 179 23.56 -3.96 2.15
C LYS A 179 24.11 -5.22 2.81
N ILE A 180 23.23 -6.16 3.13
CA ILE A 180 23.61 -7.51 3.57
C ILE A 180 23.83 -8.37 2.33
N LYS A 181 24.93 -9.10 2.27
CA LYS A 181 25.20 -10.00 1.15
C LYS A 181 24.14 -11.08 1.05
N LYS A 182 23.73 -11.41 -0.19
CA LYS A 182 22.85 -12.54 -0.47
C LYS A 182 23.50 -13.83 0.03
N THR A 183 22.78 -14.63 0.77
CA THR A 183 23.23 -15.94 1.21
C THR A 183 23.13 -16.94 0.06
N LYS A 184 24.19 -17.70 -0.19
CA LYS A 184 24.15 -18.75 -1.23
C LYS A 184 23.08 -19.78 -0.86
N GLN A 185 22.09 -19.96 -1.73
CA GLN A 185 21.02 -20.93 -1.55
C GLN A 185 21.28 -22.18 -2.42
N PRO A 186 20.86 -23.37 -1.98
CA PRO A 186 21.01 -24.61 -2.76
C PRO A 186 20.15 -24.60 -4.03
N HIS A 187 19.05 -23.86 -4.03
CA HIS A 187 18.12 -23.75 -5.15
C HIS A 187 17.83 -22.29 -5.48
N LYS A 188 17.49 -22.01 -6.72
CA LYS A 188 16.94 -20.72 -7.16
C LYS A 188 15.52 -20.58 -6.63
N THR A 189 15.14 -19.37 -6.26
CA THR A 189 13.84 -19.10 -5.62
C THR A 189 13.02 -18.13 -6.45
N LEU A 190 11.81 -18.55 -6.82
CA LEU A 190 10.70 -17.69 -7.19
C LEU A 190 9.89 -17.44 -5.92
N LEU A 191 9.78 -16.19 -5.47
CA LEU A 191 9.11 -15.82 -4.23
C LEU A 191 7.78 -15.13 -4.50
N PHE A 192 6.71 -15.62 -3.92
CA PHE A 192 5.50 -14.86 -3.62
C PHE A 192 5.53 -14.46 -2.14
N LEU A 193 5.36 -13.17 -1.84
CA LEU A 193 5.20 -12.68 -0.47
C LEU A 193 4.08 -11.64 -0.42
N GLY A 194 3.06 -11.93 0.37
CA GLY A 194 1.89 -11.08 0.51
C GLY A 194 0.74 -11.82 1.20
N ARG A 195 -0.34 -11.12 1.51
CA ARG A 195 -1.50 -11.77 2.10
C ARG A 195 -2.04 -12.86 1.17
N ILE A 196 -2.21 -14.08 1.68
CA ILE A 196 -2.82 -15.20 0.95
C ILE A 196 -4.32 -14.96 0.89
N HIS A 197 -4.79 -14.45 -0.26
CA HIS A 197 -6.16 -14.01 -0.48
C HIS A 197 -6.50 -14.12 -1.98
N PRO A 198 -7.75 -14.43 -2.38
CA PRO A 198 -8.14 -14.60 -3.79
C PRO A 198 -7.70 -13.46 -4.73
N ILE A 199 -7.72 -12.22 -4.24
CA ILE A 199 -7.29 -11.05 -5.03
C ILE A 199 -5.84 -11.12 -5.49
N LYS A 200 -5.00 -11.92 -4.81
CA LYS A 200 -3.56 -12.04 -5.10
C LYS A 200 -3.24 -13.02 -6.22
N GLY A 201 -4.24 -13.78 -6.70
CA GLY A 201 -4.11 -14.62 -7.90
C GLY A 201 -3.15 -15.80 -7.74
N ILE A 202 -3.02 -16.34 -6.52
CA ILE A 202 -2.09 -17.44 -6.22
C ILE A 202 -2.50 -18.72 -6.97
N GLU A 203 -3.80 -18.93 -7.21
CA GLU A 203 -4.28 -20.05 -8.03
C GLU A 203 -3.69 -20.00 -9.44
N ASN A 204 -3.73 -18.83 -10.10
CA ASN A 204 -3.15 -18.69 -11.43
C ASN A 204 -1.64 -18.92 -11.44
N LEU A 205 -0.94 -18.53 -10.36
CA LEU A 205 0.48 -18.83 -10.20
C LEU A 205 0.75 -20.33 -10.07
N LEU A 206 -0.03 -21.05 -9.27
CA LEU A 206 0.12 -22.51 -9.13
C LEU A 206 -0.17 -23.24 -10.43
N TYR A 207 -1.22 -22.85 -11.16
CA TYR A 207 -1.49 -23.40 -12.49
C TYR A 207 -0.38 -23.09 -13.49
N ALA A 208 0.19 -21.88 -13.48
CA ALA A 208 1.32 -21.55 -14.34
C ALA A 208 2.58 -22.33 -13.94
N TRP A 209 2.84 -22.45 -12.62
CA TRP A 209 3.98 -23.17 -12.10
C TRP A 209 3.91 -24.66 -12.45
N SER A 210 2.72 -25.27 -12.44
CA SER A 210 2.54 -26.70 -12.81
C SER A 210 2.95 -26.99 -14.26
N GLU A 211 2.86 -26.03 -15.16
CA GLU A 211 3.28 -26.19 -16.56
C GLU A 211 4.78 -25.99 -16.79
N VAL A 212 5.46 -25.26 -15.90
CA VAL A 212 6.86 -24.87 -16.15
C VAL A 212 7.87 -25.53 -15.23
N HIS A 213 7.50 -25.95 -14.02
CA HIS A 213 8.44 -26.37 -12.98
C HIS A 213 9.32 -27.56 -13.38
N SER A 214 8.83 -28.47 -14.23
CA SER A 214 9.58 -29.64 -14.70
C SER A 214 10.77 -29.25 -15.59
N PHE A 215 10.67 -28.14 -16.32
CA PHE A 215 11.75 -27.62 -17.16
C PHE A 215 12.84 -26.88 -16.36
N PHE A 216 12.54 -26.54 -15.10
CA PHE A 216 13.42 -25.77 -14.22
C PHE A 216 13.64 -26.51 -12.88
N PRO A 217 14.32 -27.65 -12.85
CA PRO A 217 14.41 -28.51 -11.67
C PRO A 217 15.18 -27.89 -10.51
N ASP A 218 16.02 -26.92 -10.75
CA ASP A 218 16.79 -26.16 -9.75
C ASP A 218 16.05 -24.96 -9.15
N TRP A 219 14.79 -24.72 -9.58
CA TRP A 219 13.93 -23.68 -9.03
C TRP A 219 12.90 -24.22 -8.02
N ARG A 220 12.63 -23.43 -7.00
CA ARG A 220 11.56 -23.63 -6.02
C ARG A 220 10.64 -22.42 -5.97
N LEU A 221 9.35 -22.66 -5.87
CA LEU A 221 8.36 -21.61 -5.59
C LEU A 221 8.17 -21.52 -4.07
N LYS A 222 8.40 -20.35 -3.48
CA LYS A 222 8.13 -20.08 -2.07
C LYS A 222 6.95 -19.15 -1.95
N ILE A 223 5.96 -19.53 -1.13
CA ILE A 223 4.74 -18.76 -0.87
C ILE A 223 4.74 -18.36 0.60
N ALA A 224 4.80 -17.06 0.86
CA ALA A 224 4.86 -16.49 2.21
C ALA A 224 3.75 -15.46 2.44
N GLY A 225 3.19 -15.45 3.62
CA GLY A 225 2.25 -14.44 4.09
C GLY A 225 1.12 -14.97 4.96
N PRO A 226 0.40 -14.05 5.65
CA PRO A 226 -0.80 -14.38 6.39
C PRO A 226 -1.99 -14.60 5.44
N GLY A 227 -2.98 -15.37 5.89
CA GLY A 227 -4.24 -15.57 5.16
C GLY A 227 -5.30 -16.21 6.05
N GLU A 228 -6.55 -16.17 5.61
CA GLU A 228 -7.61 -16.93 6.25
C GLU A 228 -7.36 -18.42 6.13
N ARG A 229 -7.48 -19.15 7.22
CA ARG A 229 -7.14 -20.58 7.30
C ARG A 229 -7.80 -21.40 6.18
N ILE A 230 -9.08 -21.19 5.94
CA ILE A 230 -9.84 -21.92 4.91
C ILE A 230 -9.23 -21.70 3.51
N TYR A 231 -8.86 -20.46 3.19
CA TYR A 231 -8.27 -20.16 1.89
C TYR A 231 -6.83 -20.63 1.77
N VAL A 232 -6.03 -20.56 2.84
CA VAL A 232 -4.67 -21.09 2.88
C VAL A 232 -4.68 -22.60 2.62
N GLU A 233 -5.56 -23.34 3.29
CA GLU A 233 -5.69 -24.80 3.08
C GLU A 233 -6.19 -25.12 1.66
N LYS A 234 -7.10 -24.34 1.09
CA LYS A 234 -7.49 -24.46 -0.32
C LYS A 234 -6.28 -24.36 -1.27
N ILE A 235 -5.40 -23.37 -1.06
CA ILE A 235 -4.20 -23.16 -1.89
C ILE A 235 -3.21 -24.31 -1.74
N LYS A 236 -3.00 -24.81 -0.52
CA LYS A 236 -2.16 -25.99 -0.29
C LYS A 236 -2.73 -27.25 -0.95
N SER A 237 -4.03 -27.48 -0.82
CA SER A 237 -4.73 -28.60 -1.49
C SER A 237 -4.59 -28.52 -3.00
N LEU A 238 -4.73 -27.32 -3.59
CA LEU A 238 -4.52 -27.12 -5.02
C LEU A 238 -3.08 -27.48 -5.42
N SER A 239 -2.07 -27.06 -4.65
CA SER A 239 -0.67 -27.44 -4.89
C SER A 239 -0.47 -28.96 -4.88
N SER A 240 -1.09 -29.65 -3.92
CA SER A 240 -1.04 -31.12 -3.83
C SER A 240 -1.76 -31.82 -5.00
N THR A 241 -2.94 -31.32 -5.38
CA THR A 241 -3.71 -31.84 -6.53
C THR A 241 -2.92 -31.69 -7.84
N LEU A 242 -2.14 -30.63 -7.98
CA LEU A 242 -1.27 -30.40 -9.13
C LEU A 242 0.09 -31.13 -9.01
N SER A 243 0.30 -31.96 -7.98
CA SER A 243 1.53 -32.73 -7.72
C SER A 243 2.80 -31.86 -7.70
N LEU A 244 2.72 -30.66 -7.10
CA LEU A 244 3.82 -29.69 -7.07
C LEU A 244 4.77 -29.99 -5.89
N GLU A 245 5.83 -30.71 -6.14
CA GLU A 245 6.81 -31.12 -5.10
C GLU A 245 7.73 -29.97 -4.63
N ARG A 246 7.94 -28.95 -5.45
CA ARG A 246 8.86 -27.84 -5.17
C ARG A 246 8.15 -26.54 -4.88
N VAL A 247 7.10 -26.61 -4.04
CA VAL A 247 6.36 -25.46 -3.51
C VAL A 247 6.45 -25.45 -1.99
N ASP A 248 7.04 -24.42 -1.42
CA ASP A 248 7.21 -24.25 0.02
C ASP A 248 6.27 -23.19 0.56
N PHE A 249 5.41 -23.54 1.51
CA PHE A 249 4.55 -22.60 2.23
C PHE A 249 5.23 -22.17 3.53
N LEU A 250 5.71 -20.91 3.60
CA LEU A 250 6.54 -20.42 4.70
C LEU A 250 5.74 -19.79 5.85
N GLY A 251 4.43 -19.59 5.67
CA GLY A 251 3.64 -18.80 6.62
C GLY A 251 3.99 -17.29 6.57
N PRO A 252 3.53 -16.51 7.57
CA PRO A 252 3.82 -15.09 7.66
C PRO A 252 5.30 -14.80 7.91
N LEU A 253 5.87 -13.84 7.18
CA LEU A 253 7.24 -13.38 7.38
C LEU A 253 7.25 -11.88 7.72
N TYR A 254 7.97 -11.54 8.80
CA TYR A 254 8.09 -10.16 9.30
C TYR A 254 9.56 -9.80 9.56
N GLY A 255 9.83 -8.52 9.74
CA GLY A 255 11.15 -8.01 10.11
C GLY A 255 12.27 -8.58 9.23
N LYS A 256 13.35 -9.04 9.84
CA LYS A 256 14.53 -9.57 9.15
C LYS A 256 14.19 -10.74 8.21
N ASN A 257 13.33 -11.67 8.63
CA ASN A 257 12.98 -12.85 7.83
C ASN A 257 12.29 -12.47 6.50
N LYS A 258 11.45 -11.42 6.52
CA LYS A 258 10.84 -10.86 5.31
C LYS A 258 11.89 -10.33 4.33
N TRP A 259 12.82 -9.55 4.83
CA TRP A 259 13.87 -8.95 4.01
C TRP A 259 14.86 -9.99 3.47
N ASP A 260 15.18 -11.00 4.28
CA ASP A 260 16.01 -12.12 3.86
C ASP A 260 15.33 -12.98 2.79
N ALA A 261 14.02 -13.17 2.87
CA ALA A 261 13.25 -13.87 1.84
C ALA A 261 13.34 -13.16 0.48
N TYR A 262 13.14 -11.83 0.43
CA TYR A 262 13.33 -11.06 -0.81
C TYR A 262 14.77 -11.18 -1.32
N ARG A 263 15.75 -10.85 -0.47
CA ARG A 263 17.17 -10.77 -0.83
C ARG A 263 17.72 -12.07 -1.35
N ASN A 264 17.28 -13.19 -0.78
CA ASN A 264 17.76 -14.51 -1.15
C ASN A 264 16.97 -15.14 -2.32
N SER A 265 16.00 -14.42 -2.89
CA SER A 265 15.28 -14.86 -4.08
C SER A 265 15.92 -14.31 -5.36
N GLU A 266 15.81 -15.08 -6.45
CA GLU A 266 16.23 -14.65 -7.78
C GLU A 266 15.17 -13.81 -8.46
N LEU A 267 13.90 -14.06 -8.13
CA LEU A 267 12.76 -13.41 -8.75
C LEU A 267 11.58 -13.36 -7.76
N TYR A 268 10.91 -12.25 -7.72
CA TYR A 268 9.67 -12.06 -6.97
C TYR A 268 8.47 -12.04 -7.92
N ILE A 269 7.34 -12.59 -7.50
CA ILE A 269 6.11 -12.59 -8.29
C ILE A 269 4.91 -12.12 -7.48
N LEU A 270 4.14 -11.16 -8.04
CA LEU A 270 2.88 -10.68 -7.49
C LEU A 270 1.78 -10.72 -8.57
N PRO A 271 1.07 -11.85 -8.72
CA PRO A 271 0.07 -12.04 -9.76
C PRO A 271 -1.31 -11.49 -9.31
N SER A 272 -1.35 -10.31 -8.71
CA SER A 272 -2.59 -9.73 -8.17
C SER A 272 -3.56 -9.30 -9.26
N PHE A 273 -4.86 -9.49 -9.00
CA PHE A 273 -5.93 -8.95 -9.84
C PHE A 273 -6.14 -7.45 -9.63
N SER A 274 -5.77 -6.93 -8.45
CA SER A 274 -5.88 -5.50 -8.13
C SER A 274 -4.99 -5.15 -6.94
N GLU A 275 -4.24 -4.06 -7.08
CA GLU A 275 -3.45 -3.43 -6.01
C GLU A 275 -3.67 -1.92 -6.02
N ASN A 276 -3.72 -1.31 -4.84
CA ASN A 276 -3.67 0.14 -4.75
C ASN A 276 -2.25 0.67 -5.00
N PHE A 277 -1.26 0.08 -4.33
CA PHE A 277 0.16 0.39 -4.54
C PHE A 277 0.99 -0.86 -4.75
N GLY A 278 0.86 -1.90 -3.89
CA GLY A 278 1.67 -3.11 -3.97
C GLY A 278 3.04 -2.93 -3.33
N MET A 279 3.09 -2.60 -2.04
CA MET A 279 4.33 -2.38 -1.26
C MET A 279 5.37 -3.48 -1.48
N THR A 280 4.93 -4.72 -1.59
CA THR A 280 5.81 -5.89 -1.77
C THR A 280 6.62 -5.86 -3.07
N VAL A 281 6.12 -5.20 -4.13
CA VAL A 281 6.88 -4.95 -5.36
C VAL A 281 8.02 -3.97 -5.08
N ALA A 282 7.71 -2.85 -4.41
CA ALA A 282 8.72 -1.86 -4.06
C ALA A 282 9.78 -2.44 -3.10
N GLU A 283 9.36 -3.22 -2.10
CA GLU A 283 10.25 -3.92 -1.16
C GLU A 283 11.20 -4.87 -1.88
N SER A 284 10.69 -5.68 -2.80
CA SER A 284 11.50 -6.60 -3.60
C SER A 284 12.54 -5.86 -4.44
N LEU A 285 12.11 -4.82 -5.17
CA LEU A 285 13.01 -4.00 -5.99
C LEU A 285 14.06 -3.28 -5.14
N SER A 286 13.72 -2.83 -3.93
CA SER A 286 14.63 -2.09 -3.04
C SER A 286 15.84 -2.91 -2.61
N VAL A 287 15.72 -4.22 -2.53
CA VAL A 287 16.82 -5.14 -2.20
C VAL A 287 17.51 -5.73 -3.44
N GLY A 288 17.10 -5.30 -4.63
CA GLY A 288 17.69 -5.74 -5.90
C GLY A 288 17.11 -7.06 -6.44
N THR A 289 15.93 -7.47 -6.00
CA THR A 289 15.23 -8.64 -6.53
C THR A 289 14.22 -8.18 -7.58
N PRO A 290 14.37 -8.59 -8.85
CA PRO A 290 13.46 -8.20 -9.94
C PRO A 290 12.09 -8.82 -9.76
N VAL A 291 11.09 -8.29 -10.48
CA VAL A 291 9.70 -8.65 -10.23
C VAL A 291 8.96 -9.11 -11.49
N ILE A 292 8.06 -10.06 -11.33
CA ILE A 292 6.93 -10.29 -12.23
C ILE A 292 5.69 -9.75 -11.53
N THR A 293 4.99 -8.83 -12.17
CA THR A 293 3.72 -8.32 -11.65
C THR A 293 2.70 -8.17 -12.77
N THR A 294 1.45 -7.94 -12.41
CA THR A 294 0.35 -7.97 -13.37
C THR A 294 -0.21 -6.59 -13.65
N LYS A 295 -0.99 -6.46 -14.73
CA LYS A 295 -1.70 -5.24 -15.10
C LYS A 295 -2.76 -4.82 -14.08
N GLY A 296 -3.09 -5.68 -13.13
CA GLY A 296 -3.86 -5.34 -11.93
C GLY A 296 -3.09 -4.53 -10.88
N THR A 297 -1.82 -4.21 -11.13
CA THR A 297 -0.97 -3.42 -10.24
C THR A 297 -0.53 -2.12 -10.91
N PRO A 298 -0.28 -1.02 -10.15
CA PRO A 298 0.18 0.25 -10.72
C PRO A 298 1.69 0.26 -11.04
N TRP A 299 2.26 -0.90 -11.38
CA TRP A 299 3.71 -1.07 -11.53
C TRP A 299 4.16 -1.19 -13.01
N ARG A 300 3.43 -0.57 -13.95
CA ARG A 300 3.87 -0.52 -15.36
C ARG A 300 5.31 -0.03 -15.51
N GLY A 301 5.75 0.88 -14.65
CA GLY A 301 7.09 1.43 -14.63
C GLY A 301 8.23 0.39 -14.55
N VAL A 302 7.94 -0.86 -14.15
CA VAL A 302 8.97 -1.94 -14.16
C VAL A 302 9.48 -2.23 -15.57
N ILE A 303 8.65 -2.03 -16.60
CA ILE A 303 9.04 -2.18 -17.99
C ILE A 303 9.96 -1.03 -18.40
N ASP A 304 9.54 0.23 -18.15
CA ASP A 304 10.29 1.43 -18.54
C ASP A 304 11.66 1.49 -17.85
N LYS A 305 11.73 1.01 -16.60
CA LYS A 305 12.96 0.93 -15.79
C LYS A 305 13.74 -0.35 -16.00
N LYS A 306 13.26 -1.26 -16.86
CA LYS A 306 13.90 -2.57 -17.12
C LYS A 306 14.22 -3.30 -15.81
N SER A 307 13.25 -3.35 -14.88
CA SER A 307 13.38 -3.90 -13.54
C SER A 307 12.50 -5.10 -13.28
N GLY A 308 11.72 -5.54 -14.27
CA GLY A 308 10.82 -6.69 -14.16
C GLY A 308 9.90 -6.84 -15.36
N TYR A 309 8.85 -7.61 -15.16
CA TYR A 309 7.82 -7.93 -16.14
C TYR A 309 6.45 -7.44 -15.65
N TRP A 310 5.60 -6.99 -16.57
CA TRP A 310 4.24 -6.53 -16.29
C TRP A 310 3.28 -7.15 -17.31
N VAL A 311 2.53 -8.16 -16.86
CA VAL A 311 1.79 -9.09 -17.71
C VAL A 311 0.31 -9.17 -17.32
N GLU A 312 -0.52 -9.82 -18.13
CA GLU A 312 -1.90 -10.15 -17.74
C GLU A 312 -1.92 -11.18 -16.61
N ASN A 313 -2.91 -11.07 -15.70
CA ASN A 313 -3.14 -12.09 -14.69
C ASN A 313 -3.94 -13.26 -15.29
N SER A 314 -3.30 -14.02 -16.16
CA SER A 314 -3.83 -15.26 -16.68
C SER A 314 -2.77 -16.36 -16.60
N LYS A 315 -3.20 -17.61 -16.51
CA LYS A 315 -2.29 -18.77 -16.51
C LYS A 315 -1.31 -18.67 -17.68
N ASN A 316 -1.79 -18.50 -18.89
CA ASN A 316 -0.96 -18.51 -20.11
C ASN A 316 0.07 -17.37 -20.13
N SER A 317 -0.33 -16.15 -19.73
CA SER A 317 0.60 -15.02 -19.65
C SER A 317 1.69 -15.24 -18.59
N LEU A 318 1.34 -15.84 -17.46
CA LEU A 318 2.30 -16.20 -16.42
C LEU A 318 3.23 -17.32 -16.89
N VAL A 319 2.74 -18.36 -17.58
CA VAL A 319 3.55 -19.42 -18.18
C VAL A 319 4.60 -18.85 -19.12
N SER A 320 4.16 -18.06 -20.11
CA SER A 320 5.07 -17.44 -21.08
C SER A 320 6.13 -16.57 -20.41
N CYS A 321 5.71 -15.77 -19.42
CA CYS A 321 6.62 -14.90 -18.68
C CYS A 321 7.65 -15.71 -17.86
N LEU A 322 7.23 -16.78 -17.19
CA LEU A 322 8.13 -17.66 -16.43
C LEU A 322 9.13 -18.37 -17.35
N GLN A 323 8.68 -18.89 -18.50
CA GLN A 323 9.56 -19.51 -19.50
C GLN A 323 10.62 -18.53 -20.04
N GLU A 324 10.30 -17.25 -20.18
CA GLU A 324 11.25 -16.21 -20.57
C GLU A 324 12.20 -15.83 -19.42
N ALA A 325 11.68 -15.70 -18.20
CA ALA A 325 12.43 -15.14 -17.08
C ALA A 325 13.39 -16.13 -16.42
N LEU A 326 12.94 -17.39 -16.17
CA LEU A 326 13.69 -18.33 -15.34
C LEU A 326 15.05 -18.80 -15.91
N PRO A 327 15.26 -18.89 -17.23
CA PRO A 327 16.53 -19.31 -17.79
C PRO A 327 17.66 -18.29 -17.60
N ASP A 328 17.35 -16.99 -17.60
CA ASP A 328 18.36 -15.93 -17.72
C ASP A 328 18.61 -15.19 -16.39
N LEU A 329 19.45 -15.80 -15.55
CA LEU A 329 19.85 -15.20 -14.28
C LEU A 329 20.65 -13.90 -14.42
N LEU A 330 21.39 -13.72 -15.53
CA LEU A 330 22.16 -12.50 -15.75
C LEU A 330 21.22 -11.33 -16.04
N LYS A 331 20.19 -11.57 -16.87
CA LYS A 331 19.11 -10.62 -17.13
C LYS A 331 18.38 -10.26 -15.84
N LEU A 332 17.99 -11.26 -15.03
CA LEU A 332 17.33 -11.02 -13.75
C LEU A 332 18.19 -10.16 -12.80
N ARG A 333 19.48 -10.45 -12.66
CA ARG A 333 20.39 -9.64 -11.84
C ARG A 333 20.46 -8.18 -12.33
N LYS A 334 20.56 -7.95 -13.63
CA LYS A 334 20.56 -6.61 -14.22
C LYS A 334 19.25 -5.88 -13.94
N MET A 335 18.11 -6.56 -14.09
CA MET A 335 16.80 -6.02 -13.75
C MET A 335 16.70 -5.64 -12.27
N GLY A 336 17.20 -6.49 -11.37
CA GLY A 336 17.23 -6.21 -9.93
C GLY A 336 18.01 -4.95 -9.59
N LEU A 337 19.21 -4.78 -10.16
CA LEU A 337 20.03 -3.57 -9.98
C LEU A 337 19.33 -2.30 -10.50
N ASN A 338 18.66 -2.39 -11.63
CA ASN A 338 17.88 -1.28 -12.17
C ASN A 338 16.74 -0.92 -11.22
N GLY A 339 16.02 -1.92 -10.71
CA GLY A 339 14.96 -1.75 -9.73
C GLY A 339 15.44 -1.08 -8.45
N GLN A 340 16.56 -1.53 -7.90
CA GLN A 340 17.15 -0.95 -6.69
C GLN A 340 17.49 0.54 -6.87
N ARG A 341 18.11 0.90 -7.99
CA ARG A 341 18.43 2.31 -8.30
C ARG A 341 17.15 3.15 -8.42
N TRP A 342 16.14 2.61 -9.11
CA TRP A 342 14.85 3.29 -9.26
C TRP A 342 14.19 3.53 -7.92
N MET A 343 14.11 2.52 -7.05
CA MET A 343 13.51 2.65 -5.72
C MET A 343 14.24 3.72 -4.89
N LEU A 344 15.57 3.69 -4.87
CA LEU A 344 16.37 4.66 -4.11
C LEU A 344 16.11 6.11 -4.55
N GLN A 345 15.94 6.34 -5.85
CA GLN A 345 15.76 7.68 -6.42
C GLN A 345 14.34 8.23 -6.22
N ALA A 346 13.32 7.39 -6.30
CA ALA A 346 11.94 7.83 -6.42
C ALA A 346 11.04 7.46 -5.23
N TYR A 347 11.44 6.50 -4.40
CA TYR A 347 10.57 5.93 -3.36
C TYR A 347 11.19 5.95 -1.96
N SER A 348 12.30 6.67 -1.73
CA SER A 348 12.81 6.87 -0.38
C SER A 348 11.83 7.73 0.43
N TRP A 349 11.74 7.49 1.73
CA TRP A 349 10.89 8.29 2.61
C TRP A 349 11.26 9.77 2.57
N ASP A 350 12.55 10.11 2.42
CA ASP A 350 13.00 11.51 2.26
C ASP A 350 12.44 12.16 0.98
N ALA A 351 12.43 11.42 -0.13
CA ALA A 351 11.87 11.92 -1.39
C ALA A 351 10.35 12.11 -1.25
N VAL A 352 9.65 11.13 -0.68
CA VAL A 352 8.20 11.18 -0.46
C VAL A 352 7.83 12.32 0.52
N ALA A 353 8.56 12.47 1.63
CA ALA A 353 8.29 13.54 2.58
C ALA A 353 8.47 14.93 1.97
N LYS A 354 9.48 15.14 1.13
CA LYS A 354 9.68 16.40 0.39
C LYS A 354 8.51 16.73 -0.53
N GLU A 355 8.00 15.74 -1.26
CA GLU A 355 6.82 15.93 -2.12
C GLU A 355 5.55 16.22 -1.31
N MET A 356 5.36 15.51 -0.18
CA MET A 356 4.24 15.76 0.74
C MET A 356 4.30 17.15 1.36
N GLN A 357 5.48 17.61 1.77
CA GLN A 357 5.70 18.97 2.27
C GLN A 357 5.34 20.01 1.22
N ALA A 358 5.77 19.81 -0.02
CA ALA A 358 5.44 20.69 -1.12
C ALA A 358 3.93 20.75 -1.39
N MET A 359 3.23 19.61 -1.29
CA MET A 359 1.76 19.53 -1.37
C MET A 359 1.09 20.33 -0.25
N TYR A 360 1.52 20.16 1.01
CA TYR A 360 0.95 20.89 2.14
C TYR A 360 1.20 22.39 2.01
N ALA A 361 2.44 22.81 1.70
CA ALA A 361 2.78 24.21 1.51
C ALA A 361 1.98 24.86 0.37
N TRP A 362 1.81 24.14 -0.74
CA TRP A 362 0.98 24.62 -1.86
C TRP A 362 -0.47 24.88 -1.42
N LYS A 363 -1.07 23.99 -0.61
CA LYS A 363 -2.46 24.16 -0.14
C LYS A 363 -2.62 25.23 0.92
N ILE A 364 -1.64 25.41 1.81
CA ILE A 364 -1.70 26.37 2.92
C ILE A 364 -1.42 27.79 2.40
N GLN A 365 -0.41 27.96 1.53
CA GLN A 365 0.09 29.27 1.09
C GLN A 365 -0.54 29.76 -0.20
N GLY A 366 -1.36 28.95 -0.88
CA GLY A 366 -1.93 29.30 -2.18
C GLY A 366 -0.88 29.49 -3.29
N ASN A 367 0.32 28.93 -3.12
CA ASN A 367 1.48 29.19 -3.96
C ASN A 367 1.27 28.55 -5.34
N THR A 368 1.43 29.33 -6.42
CA THR A 368 1.15 28.94 -7.81
C THR A 368 2.15 27.97 -8.41
N LYS A 369 3.29 27.69 -7.77
CA LYS A 369 4.22 26.63 -8.20
C LYS A 369 3.69 25.28 -7.77
N ALA A 370 2.81 24.74 -8.59
CA ALA A 370 2.34 23.37 -8.48
C ALA A 370 3.53 22.40 -8.47
N THR A 371 3.50 21.42 -7.57
CA THR A 371 4.41 20.28 -7.66
C THR A 371 4.20 19.55 -8.98
N LYS A 372 5.23 18.94 -9.56
CA LYS A 372 5.18 18.25 -10.88
C LYS A 372 4.07 17.19 -11.00
N ASN A 373 3.51 16.77 -9.88
CA ASN A 373 2.56 15.64 -9.76
C ASN A 373 1.11 16.08 -9.47
N ILE A 374 0.76 17.36 -9.68
CA ILE A 374 -0.61 17.88 -9.51
C ILE A 374 -1.42 17.68 -10.79
N LYS A 375 -2.58 17.05 -10.66
CA LYS A 375 -3.63 16.95 -11.67
C LYS A 375 -4.76 17.92 -11.28
N LEU A 376 -5.03 18.93 -12.10
CA LEU A 376 -5.99 20.02 -11.84
C LEU A 376 -7.28 19.87 -12.64
N ASP A 377 -7.37 18.90 -13.50
CA ASP A 377 -8.46 18.64 -14.45
C ASP A 377 -9.72 17.99 -13.85
#